data_69105a069f00eb01de2fc80df7c2e7f4
#
_entry.id   69105a069f00eb01de2fc80df7c2e7f4
#
_cell.length_a   1.000
_cell.length_b   1.000
_cell.length_c   1.000
_cell.angle_alpha   90.00
_cell.angle_beta   90.00
_cell.angle_gamma   90.00
#
_symmetry.space_group_name_H-M   'P 1'
#
loop_
_entity.id
_entity.type
_entity.pdbx_description
1 polymer ?
#
loop_
_entity_poly.entity_id
_entity_poly.type
_entity_poly.pdbx_seq_one_letter_code
_entity_poly.pdbx_strand_id
1 'polypeptide(L)'
;MNLIHTIYQPSGEGPFPTILTLHGRGSNAMDLLGLAPLLCGGKFLMICPQGPLETPIGPGMTGYAWYPMSMGGPPDVDAILSSRRELEDFIERCLASYPIDRKKLALLGFSQGGVMSYSLALTHPGRFAALAVLSSWLPKELEARLKVSDAVQALPTLIQHGTQDPMIEVDRARDSVQRLRQLKLPLTFREYEMAHEITPGSLRDLSAWLEEKVLKTRCSS
;
A
#
# COMPACT_ATOMS: atom_id res chain seq x y z
N MET A 1 -10.48 2.59 -17.24
CA MET A 1 -9.45 3.60 -17.61
C MET A 1 -8.06 2.99 -17.41
N ASN A 2 -7.06 3.36 -18.19
CA ASN A 2 -5.71 2.79 -17.99
C ASN A 2 -4.92 3.77 -17.11
N LEU A 3 -4.60 3.39 -15.85
CA LEU A 3 -3.80 4.26 -14.99
C LEU A 3 -2.39 4.39 -15.55
N ILE A 4 -1.87 5.60 -15.61
CA ILE A 4 -0.45 5.87 -15.84
C ILE A 4 0.33 5.17 -14.71
N HIS A 5 1.43 4.53 -15.04
CA HIS A 5 2.26 3.86 -14.03
C HIS A 5 3.71 3.76 -14.47
N THR A 6 4.58 3.58 -13.51
CA THR A 6 5.99 3.28 -13.72
C THR A 6 6.30 1.89 -13.19
N ILE A 7 7.36 1.28 -13.72
CA ILE A 7 7.84 -0.02 -13.27
C ILE A 7 9.35 0.00 -13.01
N TYR A 8 9.77 -0.80 -12.06
CA TYR A 8 11.13 -1.30 -11.93
C TYR A 8 11.08 -2.82 -12.10
N GLN A 9 11.83 -3.36 -13.05
CA GLN A 9 11.89 -4.79 -13.30
C GLN A 9 13.28 -5.33 -12.94
N PRO A 10 13.37 -6.37 -12.08
CA PRO A 10 14.62 -7.06 -11.83
C PRO A 10 15.22 -7.69 -13.08
N SER A 11 16.51 -8.03 -13.03
CA SER A 11 17.15 -8.82 -14.08
C SER A 11 16.59 -10.25 -14.10
N GLY A 12 16.50 -10.85 -15.30
CA GLY A 12 16.00 -12.21 -15.49
C GLY A 12 14.67 -12.28 -16.23
N GLU A 13 14.12 -13.47 -16.34
CA GLU A 13 12.91 -13.73 -17.17
C GLU A 13 11.59 -13.75 -16.36
N GLY A 14 11.66 -13.85 -15.02
CA GLY A 14 10.48 -13.97 -14.17
C GLY A 14 9.88 -15.41 -14.15
N PRO A 15 8.68 -15.63 -13.60
CA PRO A 15 7.85 -14.59 -12.94
C PRO A 15 8.48 -14.04 -11.68
N PHE A 16 8.30 -12.74 -11.43
CA PHE A 16 8.93 -12.03 -10.33
C PHE A 16 8.00 -11.90 -9.12
N PRO A 17 8.50 -12.04 -7.88
CA PRO A 17 7.81 -11.48 -6.73
C PRO A 17 7.58 -9.99 -6.98
N THR A 18 6.38 -9.51 -6.69
CA THR A 18 5.95 -8.17 -7.14
C THR A 18 5.43 -7.34 -5.96
N ILE A 19 5.74 -6.05 -5.98
CA ILE A 19 5.13 -5.07 -5.07
C ILE A 19 4.35 -4.07 -5.91
N LEU A 20 3.03 -4.01 -5.69
CA LEU A 20 2.21 -2.89 -6.14
C LEU A 20 2.31 -1.77 -5.09
N THR A 21 2.74 -0.56 -5.49
CA THR A 21 2.95 0.55 -4.55
C THR A 21 1.98 1.69 -4.83
N LEU A 22 1.31 2.18 -3.79
CA LEU A 22 0.35 3.28 -3.88
C LEU A 22 0.90 4.50 -3.15
N HIS A 23 1.14 5.58 -3.89
CA HIS A 23 1.74 6.82 -3.39
C HIS A 23 0.79 7.63 -2.51
N GLY A 24 1.33 8.59 -1.76
CA GLY A 24 0.59 9.55 -0.97
C GLY A 24 -0.06 10.67 -1.82
N ARG A 25 -1.01 11.40 -1.24
CA ARG A 25 -1.64 12.56 -1.90
C ARG A 25 -0.59 13.60 -2.30
N GLY A 26 -0.76 14.15 -3.49
CA GLY A 26 0.14 15.19 -4.02
C GLY A 26 1.40 14.65 -4.68
N SER A 27 1.59 13.34 -4.68
CA SER A 27 2.70 12.68 -5.32
C SER A 27 2.32 12.10 -6.70
N ASN A 28 3.08 11.16 -7.24
CA ASN A 28 2.88 10.56 -8.56
C ASN A 28 3.49 9.15 -8.65
N ALA A 29 3.42 8.54 -9.83
CA ALA A 29 3.93 7.19 -10.10
C ALA A 29 5.45 7.01 -9.88
N MET A 30 6.24 8.08 -9.79
CA MET A 30 7.69 8.00 -9.60
C MET A 30 8.11 7.98 -8.14
N ASP A 31 7.23 8.39 -7.24
CA ASP A 31 7.54 8.66 -5.82
C ASP A 31 8.18 7.45 -5.11
N LEU A 32 7.49 6.34 -5.09
CA LEU A 32 7.95 5.14 -4.40
C LEU A 32 8.88 4.25 -5.24
N LEU A 33 9.06 4.56 -6.53
CA LEU A 33 9.89 3.77 -7.43
C LEU A 33 11.35 3.73 -6.97
N GLY A 34 11.84 4.83 -6.39
CA GLY A 34 13.19 4.92 -5.83
C GLY A 34 13.51 3.92 -4.72
N LEU A 35 12.48 3.32 -4.11
CA LEU A 35 12.65 2.28 -3.09
C LEU A 35 13.02 0.91 -3.69
N ALA A 36 12.78 0.69 -4.99
CA ALA A 36 12.95 -0.61 -5.64
C ALA A 36 14.34 -1.24 -5.41
N PRO A 37 15.48 -0.56 -5.67
CA PRO A 37 16.79 -1.15 -5.45
C PRO A 37 17.11 -1.40 -3.98
N LEU A 38 16.43 -0.70 -3.05
CA LEU A 38 16.65 -0.77 -1.61
C LEU A 38 15.85 -1.90 -0.94
N LEU A 39 14.74 -2.30 -1.55
CA LEU A 39 13.89 -3.38 -1.05
C LEU A 39 14.44 -4.74 -1.50
N CYS A 40 14.93 -5.52 -0.54
CA CYS A 40 15.46 -6.87 -0.77
C CYS A 40 16.52 -6.95 -1.90
N GLY A 41 17.32 -5.90 -2.07
CA GLY A 41 18.34 -5.83 -3.12
C GLY A 41 17.78 -5.80 -4.54
N GLY A 42 16.62 -5.19 -4.75
CA GLY A 42 15.99 -5.04 -6.06
C GLY A 42 15.40 -6.33 -6.65
N LYS A 43 15.04 -7.30 -5.82
CA LYS A 43 14.49 -8.59 -6.28
C LYS A 43 13.02 -8.55 -6.67
N PHE A 44 12.31 -7.47 -6.35
CA PHE A 44 10.90 -7.33 -6.67
C PHE A 44 10.68 -6.57 -7.98
N LEU A 45 9.79 -7.06 -8.81
CA LEU A 45 9.12 -6.21 -9.78
C LEU A 45 8.28 -5.19 -9.00
N MET A 46 8.56 -3.89 -9.17
CA MET A 46 7.72 -2.83 -8.59
C MET A 46 6.84 -2.21 -9.65
N ILE A 47 5.54 -2.08 -9.34
CA ILE A 47 4.55 -1.43 -10.19
C ILE A 47 3.94 -0.29 -9.39
N CYS A 48 4.09 0.94 -9.91
CA CYS A 48 3.72 2.17 -9.21
C CYS A 48 2.67 2.93 -10.05
N PRO A 49 1.37 2.65 -9.89
CA PRO A 49 0.35 3.43 -10.58
C PRO A 49 0.21 4.83 -9.99
N GLN A 50 -0.26 5.75 -10.82
CA GLN A 50 -0.57 7.13 -10.47
C GLN A 50 -2.05 7.26 -10.12
N GLY A 51 -2.34 7.96 -9.01
CA GLY A 51 -3.71 8.31 -8.65
C GLY A 51 -4.42 9.07 -9.76
N PRO A 52 -5.72 8.84 -10.00
CA PRO A 52 -6.44 9.39 -11.16
C PRO A 52 -6.76 10.87 -11.04
N LEU A 53 -6.68 11.46 -9.84
CA LEU A 53 -7.10 12.83 -9.59
C LEU A 53 -5.91 13.79 -9.53
N GLU A 54 -5.88 14.77 -10.43
CA GLU A 54 -4.96 15.89 -10.31
C GLU A 54 -5.27 16.72 -9.04
N THR A 55 -4.23 17.12 -8.34
CA THR A 55 -4.35 17.94 -7.13
C THR A 55 -3.26 19.00 -7.10
N PRO A 56 -3.61 20.27 -6.90
CA PRO A 56 -2.62 21.34 -6.73
C PRO A 56 -1.76 21.07 -5.49
N ILE A 57 -0.44 21.22 -5.61
CA ILE A 57 0.52 21.09 -4.51
C ILE A 57 1.34 22.36 -4.29
N GLY A 58 1.13 23.36 -5.13
CA GLY A 58 1.78 24.67 -5.08
C GLY A 58 1.51 25.48 -6.35
N PRO A 59 1.95 26.73 -6.44
CA PRO A 59 1.76 27.56 -7.64
C PRO A 59 2.39 26.89 -8.87
N GLY A 60 1.56 26.55 -9.86
CA GLY A 60 1.99 25.88 -11.10
C GLY A 60 2.46 24.43 -10.92
N MET A 61 2.27 23.83 -9.75
CA MET A 61 2.69 22.45 -9.46
C MET A 61 1.47 21.56 -9.27
N THR A 62 1.45 20.43 -9.97
CA THR A 62 0.40 19.42 -9.90
C THR A 62 0.97 18.11 -9.38
N GLY A 63 0.32 17.55 -8.38
CA GLY A 63 0.47 16.18 -7.95
C GLY A 63 -0.81 15.40 -8.20
N TYR A 64 -0.88 14.17 -7.68
CA TYR A 64 -2.00 13.26 -7.90
C TYR A 64 -2.54 12.71 -6.58
N ALA A 65 -3.79 12.29 -6.60
CA ALA A 65 -4.49 11.74 -5.45
C ALA A 65 -5.39 10.57 -5.88
N TRP A 66 -5.68 9.70 -4.92
CA TRP A 66 -6.60 8.58 -5.13
C TRP A 66 -8.06 9.00 -4.94
N TYR A 67 -8.32 9.91 -4.02
CA TYR A 67 -9.63 10.44 -3.71
C TYR A 67 -9.52 11.90 -3.20
N PRO A 68 -10.60 12.70 -3.30
CA PRO A 68 -10.59 14.06 -2.81
C PRO A 68 -10.35 14.12 -1.30
N MET A 69 -9.61 15.13 -0.83
CA MET A 69 -9.49 15.41 0.59
C MET A 69 -10.59 16.35 1.05
N SER A 70 -11.32 15.94 2.08
CA SER A 70 -12.22 16.83 2.80
C SER A 70 -11.44 17.59 3.87
N MET A 71 -11.41 18.91 3.81
CA MET A 71 -10.77 19.74 4.85
C MET A 71 -11.54 19.59 6.16
N GLY A 72 -10.95 18.89 7.14
CA GLY A 72 -11.52 18.70 8.48
C GLY A 72 -12.74 17.76 8.59
N GLY A 73 -13.15 17.14 7.47
CA GLY A 73 -14.24 16.17 7.44
C GLY A 73 -13.77 14.71 7.31
N PRO A 74 -14.71 13.74 7.40
CA PRO A 74 -14.40 12.35 7.11
C PRO A 74 -14.00 12.19 5.64
N PRO A 75 -13.24 11.12 5.30
CA PRO A 75 -12.87 10.85 3.92
C PRO A 75 -14.10 10.52 3.06
N ASP A 76 -14.07 10.92 1.80
CA ASP A 76 -15.10 10.55 0.82
C ASP A 76 -14.98 9.05 0.49
N VAL A 77 -15.78 8.25 1.18
CA VAL A 77 -15.78 6.79 1.05
C VAL A 77 -16.23 6.33 -0.33
N ASP A 78 -17.18 7.03 -0.96
CA ASP A 78 -17.65 6.66 -2.30
C ASP A 78 -16.56 6.91 -3.36
N ALA A 79 -15.79 7.98 -3.24
CA ALA A 79 -14.62 8.24 -4.07
C ALA A 79 -13.52 7.18 -3.84
N ILE A 80 -13.24 6.79 -2.57
CA ILE A 80 -12.30 5.71 -2.25
C ILE A 80 -12.73 4.39 -2.93
N LEU A 81 -14.01 4.03 -2.82
CA LEU A 81 -14.54 2.81 -3.41
C LEU A 81 -14.55 2.85 -4.95
N SER A 82 -14.70 4.04 -5.55
CA SER A 82 -14.57 4.23 -7.00
C SER A 82 -13.13 4.00 -7.45
N SER A 83 -12.16 4.66 -6.82
CA SER A 83 -10.73 4.48 -7.13
C SER A 83 -10.25 3.06 -6.86
N ARG A 84 -10.81 2.37 -5.85
CA ARG A 84 -10.53 0.95 -5.63
C ARG A 84 -10.92 0.11 -6.85
N ARG A 85 -12.10 0.31 -7.44
CA ARG A 85 -12.51 -0.43 -8.65
C ARG A 85 -11.56 -0.20 -9.82
N GLU A 86 -11.10 1.04 -10.01
CA GLU A 86 -10.11 1.35 -11.04
C GLU A 86 -8.78 0.63 -10.80
N LEU A 87 -8.35 0.54 -9.53
CA LEU A 87 -7.15 -0.22 -9.15
C LEU A 87 -7.34 -1.73 -9.32
N GLU A 88 -8.52 -2.27 -9.03
CA GLU A 88 -8.85 -3.69 -9.27
C GLU A 88 -8.70 -4.03 -10.76
N ASP A 89 -9.28 -3.22 -11.65
CA ASP A 89 -9.14 -3.36 -13.10
C ASP A 89 -7.68 -3.18 -13.56
N PHE A 90 -6.96 -2.25 -12.96
CA PHE A 90 -5.54 -2.04 -13.25
C PHE A 90 -4.69 -3.26 -12.87
N ILE A 91 -4.93 -3.85 -11.70
CA ILE A 91 -4.24 -5.06 -11.23
C ILE A 91 -4.47 -6.22 -12.20
N GLU A 92 -5.69 -6.44 -12.69
CA GLU A 92 -5.96 -7.50 -13.68
C GLU A 92 -5.16 -7.30 -14.97
N ARG A 93 -5.07 -6.07 -15.46
CA ARG A 93 -4.24 -5.75 -16.63
C ARG A 93 -2.76 -6.00 -16.37
N CYS A 94 -2.25 -5.62 -15.20
CA CYS A 94 -0.87 -5.90 -14.82
C CYS A 94 -0.57 -7.39 -14.78
N LEU A 95 -1.49 -8.18 -14.20
CA LEU A 95 -1.39 -9.64 -14.12
C LEU A 95 -1.40 -10.33 -15.50
N ALA A 96 -1.96 -9.67 -16.52
CA ALA A 96 -1.96 -10.15 -17.89
C ALA A 96 -0.74 -9.69 -18.71
N SER A 97 -0.12 -8.55 -18.32
CA SER A 97 0.90 -7.87 -19.13
C SER A 97 2.33 -8.03 -18.61
N TYR A 98 2.49 -8.26 -17.29
CA TYR A 98 3.81 -8.35 -16.67
C TYR A 98 4.07 -9.76 -16.10
N PRO A 99 5.36 -10.17 -16.02
CA PRO A 99 5.74 -11.48 -15.48
C PRO A 99 5.64 -11.51 -13.94
N ILE A 100 4.43 -11.42 -13.41
CA ILE A 100 4.11 -11.38 -11.98
C ILE A 100 3.97 -12.80 -11.42
N ASP A 101 4.69 -13.13 -10.36
CA ASP A 101 4.36 -14.28 -9.52
C ASP A 101 3.11 -13.95 -8.68
N ARG A 102 1.95 -14.47 -9.11
CA ARG A 102 0.65 -14.21 -8.46
C ARG A 102 0.61 -14.65 -6.98
N LYS A 103 1.45 -15.61 -6.58
CA LYS A 103 1.56 -16.07 -5.19
C LYS A 103 2.42 -15.15 -4.33
N LYS A 104 3.17 -14.24 -4.97
CA LYS A 104 4.11 -13.32 -4.32
C LYS A 104 3.82 -11.86 -4.68
N LEU A 105 2.55 -11.52 -4.86
CA LEU A 105 2.10 -10.14 -5.06
C LEU A 105 1.86 -9.48 -3.70
N ALA A 106 2.72 -8.56 -3.31
CA ALA A 106 2.56 -7.72 -2.13
C ALA A 106 1.94 -6.37 -2.49
N LEU A 107 1.22 -5.77 -1.54
CA LEU A 107 0.66 -4.43 -1.65
C LEU A 107 1.34 -3.52 -0.62
N LEU A 108 1.82 -2.35 -1.07
CA LEU A 108 2.44 -1.34 -0.23
C LEU A 108 1.76 0.01 -0.46
N GLY A 109 1.35 0.70 0.59
CA GLY A 109 0.77 2.04 0.49
C GLY A 109 1.35 3.01 1.50
N PHE A 110 1.63 4.23 1.04
CA PHE A 110 2.05 5.35 1.86
C PHE A 110 0.93 6.37 1.98
N SER A 111 0.64 6.85 3.19
CA SER A 111 -0.33 7.93 3.45
C SER A 111 -1.70 7.62 2.83
N GLN A 112 -2.22 8.44 1.90
CA GLN A 112 -3.46 8.19 1.18
C GLN A 112 -3.45 6.84 0.43
N GLY A 113 -2.29 6.44 -0.13
CA GLY A 113 -2.11 5.12 -0.73
C GLY A 113 -2.26 3.97 0.27
N GLY A 114 -1.97 4.19 1.56
CA GLY A 114 -2.22 3.22 2.62
C GLY A 114 -3.70 2.99 2.87
N VAL A 115 -4.54 4.04 2.82
CA VAL A 115 -6.02 3.91 2.88
C VAL A 115 -6.53 3.06 1.72
N MET A 116 -6.02 3.32 0.50
CA MET A 116 -6.36 2.53 -0.69
C MET A 116 -5.92 1.07 -0.55
N SER A 117 -4.73 0.84 0.04
CA SER A 117 -4.20 -0.51 0.28
C SER A 117 -5.08 -1.29 1.26
N TYR A 118 -5.55 -0.66 2.34
CA TYR A 118 -6.54 -1.28 3.22
C TYR A 118 -7.82 -1.63 2.47
N SER A 119 -8.34 -0.70 1.65
CA SER A 119 -9.57 -0.92 0.87
C SER A 119 -9.47 -2.14 -0.05
N LEU A 120 -8.34 -2.30 -0.75
CA LEU A 120 -8.07 -3.43 -1.64
C LEU A 120 -7.86 -4.74 -0.87
N ALA A 121 -6.93 -4.73 0.09
CA ALA A 121 -6.48 -5.94 0.75
C ALA A 121 -7.52 -6.56 1.68
N LEU A 122 -8.30 -5.73 2.40
CA LEU A 122 -9.36 -6.24 3.27
C LEU A 122 -10.58 -6.74 2.49
N THR A 123 -10.79 -6.24 1.27
CA THR A 123 -11.86 -6.74 0.39
C THR A 123 -11.46 -8.02 -0.35
N HIS A 124 -10.19 -8.13 -0.75
CA HIS A 124 -9.66 -9.24 -1.53
C HIS A 124 -8.37 -9.81 -0.92
N PRO A 125 -8.40 -10.30 0.33
CA PRO A 125 -7.18 -10.70 1.05
C PRO A 125 -6.41 -11.82 0.36
N GLY A 126 -7.08 -12.74 -0.31
CA GLY A 126 -6.44 -13.85 -1.04
C GLY A 126 -5.69 -13.45 -2.31
N ARG A 127 -5.77 -12.18 -2.74
CA ARG A 127 -5.00 -11.68 -3.89
C ARG A 127 -3.57 -11.30 -3.54
N PHE A 128 -3.30 -11.04 -2.27
CA PHE A 128 -2.03 -10.47 -1.82
C PHE A 128 -1.31 -11.42 -0.87
N ALA A 129 -0.02 -11.64 -1.14
CA ALA A 129 0.85 -12.38 -0.25
C ALA A 129 1.15 -11.63 1.05
N ALA A 130 1.11 -10.29 1.00
CA ALA A 130 1.40 -9.42 2.12
C ALA A 130 0.83 -8.01 1.91
N LEU A 131 0.52 -7.31 3.01
CA LEU A 131 0.13 -5.91 3.05
C LEU A 131 1.12 -5.11 3.89
N ALA A 132 1.70 -4.04 3.33
CA ALA A 132 2.49 -3.06 4.07
C ALA A 132 1.83 -1.67 3.99
N VAL A 133 1.60 -1.05 5.14
CA VAL A 133 0.99 0.27 5.24
C VAL A 133 1.90 1.21 6.03
N LEU A 134 2.28 2.32 5.41
CA LEU A 134 3.25 3.27 5.93
C LEU A 134 2.58 4.63 6.16
N SER A 135 2.74 5.20 7.35
CA SER A 135 2.25 6.54 7.72
C SER A 135 0.79 6.77 7.31
N SER A 136 -0.10 5.83 7.70
CA SER A 136 -1.51 5.84 7.27
C SER A 136 -2.44 5.28 8.35
N TRP A 137 -3.74 5.30 8.09
CA TRP A 137 -4.78 4.77 8.98
C TRP A 137 -5.90 4.10 8.18
N LEU A 138 -6.72 3.29 8.85
CA LEU A 138 -7.96 2.75 8.31
C LEU A 138 -9.13 3.62 8.80
N PRO A 139 -9.77 4.44 7.94
CA PRO A 139 -10.96 5.20 8.31
C PRO A 139 -12.11 4.29 8.76
N LYS A 140 -12.78 4.65 9.88
CA LYS A 140 -13.93 3.88 10.39
C LYS A 140 -15.08 3.83 9.39
N GLU A 141 -15.31 4.92 8.71
CA GLU A 141 -16.34 5.07 7.67
C GLU A 141 -16.07 4.15 6.48
N LEU A 142 -14.80 4.00 6.11
CA LEU A 142 -14.40 3.05 5.06
C LEU A 142 -14.59 1.61 5.55
N GLU A 143 -14.06 1.28 6.72
CA GLU A 143 -14.15 -0.06 7.30
C GLU A 143 -15.60 -0.55 7.38
N ALA A 144 -16.53 0.30 7.80
CA ALA A 144 -17.95 -0.01 7.86
C ALA A 144 -18.60 -0.35 6.49
N ARG A 145 -17.94 0.02 5.40
CA ARG A 145 -18.40 -0.25 4.01
C ARG A 145 -17.68 -1.44 3.36
N LEU A 146 -16.64 -1.98 4.00
CA LEU A 146 -15.89 -3.12 3.49
C LEU A 146 -16.58 -4.44 3.85
N LYS A 147 -16.59 -5.36 2.89
CA LYS A 147 -17.00 -6.75 3.14
C LYS A 147 -15.76 -7.57 3.48
N VAL A 148 -15.39 -7.55 4.75
CA VAL A 148 -14.22 -8.27 5.25
C VAL A 148 -14.60 -9.72 5.50
N SER A 149 -13.82 -10.66 4.97
CA SER A 149 -14.00 -12.10 5.19
C SER A 149 -12.91 -12.66 6.12
N ASP A 150 -13.12 -13.85 6.68
CA ASP A 150 -12.14 -14.53 7.54
C ASP A 150 -10.81 -14.83 6.82
N ALA A 151 -10.77 -14.76 5.50
CA ALA A 151 -9.53 -14.92 4.73
C ALA A 151 -8.47 -13.87 5.07
N VAL A 152 -8.82 -12.73 5.69
CA VAL A 152 -7.86 -11.74 6.20
C VAL A 152 -6.94 -12.33 7.27
N GLN A 153 -7.34 -13.40 7.96
CA GLN A 153 -6.53 -14.07 8.99
C GLN A 153 -5.29 -14.76 8.40
N ALA A 154 -5.22 -14.92 7.08
CA ALA A 154 -4.06 -15.43 6.37
C ALA A 154 -3.19 -14.33 5.71
N LEU A 155 -3.54 -13.03 5.86
CA LEU A 155 -2.84 -11.91 5.23
C LEU A 155 -1.80 -11.28 6.17
N PRO A 156 -0.49 -11.60 6.03
CA PRO A 156 0.55 -10.93 6.78
C PRO A 156 0.48 -9.41 6.54
N THR A 157 0.42 -8.65 7.63
CA THR A 157 0.26 -7.19 7.55
C THR A 157 1.33 -6.49 8.40
N LEU A 158 2.05 -5.54 7.77
CA LEU A 158 2.97 -4.62 8.43
C LEU A 158 2.36 -3.22 8.43
N ILE A 159 2.36 -2.58 9.60
CA ILE A 159 2.03 -1.17 9.74
C ILE A 159 3.23 -0.46 10.35
N GLN A 160 3.69 0.62 9.71
CA GLN A 160 4.76 1.49 10.22
C GLN A 160 4.27 2.92 10.30
N HIS A 161 4.57 3.60 11.42
CA HIS A 161 4.12 4.98 11.64
C HIS A 161 5.12 5.80 12.44
N GLY A 162 5.20 7.11 12.12
CA GLY A 162 6.01 8.07 12.85
C GLY A 162 5.30 8.57 14.10
N THR A 163 5.98 8.57 15.26
CA THR A 163 5.43 9.13 16.50
C THR A 163 5.35 10.66 16.49
N GLN A 164 6.06 11.29 15.54
CA GLN A 164 6.12 12.75 15.35
C GLN A 164 5.43 13.16 14.04
N ASP A 165 4.57 12.31 13.47
CA ASP A 165 3.85 12.57 12.22
C ASP A 165 2.84 13.72 12.43
N PRO A 166 3.04 14.91 11.81
CA PRO A 166 2.15 16.06 11.94
C PRO A 166 0.95 16.02 11.02
N MET A 167 0.95 15.09 10.03
CA MET A 167 -0.11 14.97 9.01
C MET A 167 -1.18 13.97 9.45
N ILE A 168 -0.72 12.86 10.03
CA ILE A 168 -1.57 11.77 10.52
C ILE A 168 -1.05 11.37 11.89
N GLU A 169 -1.74 11.83 12.93
CA GLU A 169 -1.39 11.50 14.31
C GLU A 169 -1.29 9.99 14.51
N VAL A 170 -0.25 9.54 15.20
CA VAL A 170 0.04 8.12 15.44
C VAL A 170 -1.14 7.38 16.10
N ASP A 171 -1.96 8.07 16.88
CA ASP A 171 -3.13 7.50 17.53
C ASP A 171 -4.19 7.00 16.52
N ARG A 172 -4.27 7.58 15.32
CA ARG A 172 -5.12 7.06 14.24
C ARG A 172 -4.62 5.70 13.73
N ALA A 173 -3.30 5.53 13.66
CA ALA A 173 -2.71 4.23 13.31
C ALA A 173 -2.91 3.21 14.43
N ARG A 174 -2.72 3.59 15.70
CA ARG A 174 -2.96 2.74 16.87
C ARG A 174 -4.41 2.26 16.94
N ASP A 175 -5.38 3.15 16.72
CA ASP A 175 -6.81 2.82 16.64
C ASP A 175 -7.09 1.82 15.50
N SER A 176 -6.49 2.03 14.34
CA SER A 176 -6.59 1.09 13.21
C SER A 176 -6.02 -0.29 13.56
N VAL A 177 -4.86 -0.33 14.21
CA VAL A 177 -4.22 -1.57 14.67
C VAL A 177 -5.10 -2.34 15.64
N GLN A 178 -5.74 -1.65 16.59
CA GLN A 178 -6.66 -2.31 17.55
C GLN A 178 -7.83 -2.99 16.83
N ARG A 179 -8.45 -2.31 15.86
CA ARG A 179 -9.58 -2.85 15.08
C ARG A 179 -9.15 -4.01 14.18
N LEU A 180 -8.00 -3.89 13.52
CA LEU A 180 -7.45 -4.95 12.67
C LEU A 180 -7.08 -6.21 13.48
N ARG A 181 -6.61 -6.05 14.72
CA ARG A 181 -6.37 -7.18 15.63
C ARG A 181 -7.66 -7.93 15.99
N GLN A 182 -8.80 -7.23 16.10
CA GLN A 182 -10.11 -7.87 16.33
C GLN A 182 -10.52 -8.76 15.15
N LEU A 183 -10.08 -8.44 13.93
CA LEU A 183 -10.25 -9.26 12.75
C LEU A 183 -9.22 -10.42 12.66
N LYS A 184 -8.34 -10.57 13.65
CA LYS A 184 -7.30 -11.61 13.77
C LYS A 184 -6.29 -11.62 12.62
N LEU A 185 -5.99 -10.44 12.03
CA LEU A 185 -4.91 -10.34 11.06
C LEU A 185 -3.56 -10.68 11.71
N PRO A 186 -2.65 -11.40 11.02
CA PRO A 186 -1.26 -11.56 11.43
C PRO A 186 -0.53 -10.23 11.25
N LEU A 187 -0.58 -9.37 12.29
CA LEU A 187 -0.21 -7.97 12.22
C LEU A 187 1.07 -7.68 13.00
N THR A 188 2.03 -7.03 12.34
CA THR A 188 3.21 -6.40 12.92
C THR A 188 3.02 -4.89 12.90
N PHE A 189 3.11 -4.24 14.07
CA PHE A 189 3.06 -2.77 14.17
C PHE A 189 4.39 -2.25 14.70
N ARG A 190 4.95 -1.24 14.04
CA ARG A 190 6.19 -0.58 14.45
C ARG A 190 6.04 0.93 14.40
N GLU A 191 6.44 1.58 15.49
CA GLU A 191 6.52 3.01 15.61
C GLU A 191 7.98 3.47 15.54
N TYR A 192 8.21 4.66 14.98
CA TYR A 192 9.54 5.25 14.83
C TYR A 192 9.52 6.72 15.23
N GLU A 193 10.63 7.22 15.75
CA GLU A 193 10.83 8.66 15.95
C GLU A 193 11.07 9.35 14.60
N MET A 194 10.01 9.50 13.83
CA MET A 194 10.03 10.13 12.51
C MET A 194 8.73 10.91 12.29
N ALA A 195 8.75 11.84 11.34
CA ALA A 195 7.58 12.57 10.87
C ALA A 195 6.77 11.75 9.84
N HIS A 196 6.11 12.44 8.89
CA HIS A 196 5.34 11.81 7.80
C HIS A 196 6.26 11.39 6.64
N GLU A 197 7.08 10.37 6.88
CA GLU A 197 8.17 9.99 5.97
C GLU A 197 8.52 8.50 6.07
N ILE A 198 9.44 8.05 5.22
CA ILE A 198 10.09 6.73 5.27
C ILE A 198 11.57 6.97 5.58
N THR A 199 12.02 6.57 6.76
CA THR A 199 13.42 6.70 7.17
C THR A 199 14.25 5.47 6.77
N PRO A 200 15.59 5.57 6.74
CA PRO A 200 16.43 4.40 6.51
C PRO A 200 16.18 3.24 7.50
N GLY A 201 15.79 3.57 8.74
CA GLY A 201 15.44 2.57 9.76
C GLY A 201 14.16 1.81 9.42
N SER A 202 13.06 2.55 9.15
CA SER A 202 11.79 1.94 8.77
C SER A 202 11.88 1.18 7.45
N LEU A 203 12.68 1.66 6.49
CA LEU A 203 12.90 0.99 5.22
C LEU A 203 13.66 -0.34 5.37
N ARG A 204 14.69 -0.40 6.22
CA ARG A 204 15.39 -1.67 6.51
C ARG A 204 14.45 -2.70 7.12
N ASP A 205 13.60 -2.28 8.05
CA ASP A 205 12.63 -3.17 8.69
C ASP A 205 11.56 -3.66 7.72
N LEU A 206 11.08 -2.78 6.84
CA LEU A 206 10.16 -3.13 5.75
C LEU A 206 10.80 -4.17 4.81
N SER A 207 12.06 -3.93 4.40
CA SER A 207 12.79 -4.84 3.51
C SER A 207 12.97 -6.22 4.15
N ALA A 208 13.39 -6.29 5.41
CA ALA A 208 13.55 -7.55 6.15
C ALA A 208 12.21 -8.30 6.30
N TRP A 209 11.13 -7.58 6.57
CA TRP A 209 9.80 -8.15 6.70
C TRP A 209 9.27 -8.69 5.37
N LEU A 210 9.46 -7.97 4.26
CA LEU A 210 9.09 -8.43 2.92
C LEU A 210 9.90 -9.67 2.50
N GLU A 211 11.18 -9.70 2.84
CA GLU A 211 12.01 -10.88 2.58
C GLU A 211 11.46 -12.13 3.30
N GLU A 212 11.10 -11.97 4.58
CA GLU A 212 10.53 -13.05 5.39
C GLU A 212 9.17 -13.52 4.87
N LYS A 213 8.24 -12.58 4.64
CA LYS A 213 6.83 -12.90 4.38
C LYS A 213 6.53 -13.20 2.92
N VAL A 214 7.34 -12.70 1.97
CA VAL A 214 7.06 -12.86 0.53
C VAL A 214 8.12 -13.72 -0.14
N LEU A 215 9.42 -13.45 0.10
CA LEU A 215 10.48 -14.18 -0.63
C LEU A 215 10.78 -15.56 -0.04
N LYS A 216 10.83 -15.68 1.31
CA LYS A 216 11.17 -16.94 2.02
C LYS A 216 9.97 -17.84 2.26
N THR A 217 8.74 -17.39 2.00
CA THR A 217 7.55 -18.24 2.14
C THR A 217 7.66 -19.38 1.12
N ARG A 218 7.94 -20.60 1.60
CA ARG A 218 7.91 -21.81 0.76
C ARG A 218 6.46 -22.00 0.30
N CYS A 219 6.27 -22.19 -1.01
CA CYS A 219 5.02 -22.76 -1.50
C CYS A 219 4.82 -24.09 -0.79
N SER A 220 3.85 -24.20 0.09
CA SER A 220 3.34 -25.48 0.55
C SER A 220 2.85 -26.20 -0.71
N SER A 221 3.58 -27.25 -1.08
CA SER A 221 3.25 -28.16 -2.18
C SER A 221 1.96 -28.91 -1.89
#